data_2cc3de00c7a11eb67f8face90a326067
#
_entry.id   2cc3de00c7a11eb67f8face90a326067
#
_cell.length_a   1.000
_cell.length_b   1.000
_cell.length_c   1.000
_cell.angle_alpha   90.00
_cell.angle_beta   90.00
_cell.angle_gamma   90.00
#
_symmetry.space_group_name_H-M   'P 1'
#
loop_
_entity.id
_entity.type
_entity.pdbx_description
1 polymer ?
#
loop_
_entity_poly.entity_id
_entity_poly.type
_entity_poly.pdbx_seq_one_letter_code
_entity_poly.pdbx_strand_id
1 'polypeptide(L)'
;MRFTFRPLHPHFVAEVTGPRLQDVHEPADLARLRAAMDQYAVLVWHDQPFADDEQLDFAQRFDGVLHARTSLAVLGRNRFGNDALTDVSNVDEHGDIMAADDRRRVSSVSNRLWHTDASFVDPPGRYSMLSARVIPPVRADTEFADMRAAWDALDAETRAQIEHLHAHHSIAYSRQVLGFEFDAAERDKLAGVVQPLVRTLPRTGRRALYLASHASRIVEWPVPEGRLLLRDLIEHATRPEFVYAHEWHVGDFVIWDNRSTMHRARPFDDRAHRRELRRTTTLDID
;
A
#
# COMPACT_ATOMS: atom_id res chain seq x y z
N MET A 1 3.86 -16.04 25.94
CA MET A 1 3.74 -14.91 24.98
C MET A 1 3.00 -15.43 23.75
N ARG A 2 1.91 -14.76 23.31
CA ARG A 2 1.09 -15.28 22.19
C ARG A 2 1.72 -15.08 20.82
N PHE A 3 2.55 -14.03 20.62
CA PHE A 3 3.19 -13.72 19.34
C PHE A 3 4.70 -13.73 19.45
N THR A 4 5.37 -14.28 18.42
CA THR A 4 6.81 -14.11 18.20
C THR A 4 7.06 -13.40 16.89
N PHE A 5 8.12 -12.59 16.83
CA PHE A 5 8.47 -11.78 15.67
C PHE A 5 9.89 -12.14 15.24
N ARG A 6 10.03 -12.64 14.02
CA ARG A 6 11.32 -13.00 13.41
C ARG A 6 11.66 -11.95 12.32
N PRO A 7 12.66 -11.09 12.52
CA PRO A 7 13.05 -10.13 11.48
C PRO A 7 13.39 -10.83 10.16
N LEU A 8 12.86 -10.30 9.05
CA LEU A 8 13.15 -10.75 7.69
C LEU A 8 14.07 -9.79 6.94
N HIS A 9 14.22 -8.56 7.46
CA HIS A 9 15.08 -7.52 6.90
C HIS A 9 15.78 -6.74 8.03
N PRO A 10 16.99 -6.20 7.82
CA PRO A 10 17.75 -5.48 8.87
C PRO A 10 17.02 -4.28 9.47
N HIS A 11 16.20 -3.58 8.70
CA HIS A 11 15.55 -2.33 9.13
C HIS A 11 14.07 -2.49 9.44
N PHE A 12 13.39 -3.39 8.75
CA PHE A 12 11.93 -3.53 8.82
C PHE A 12 11.52 -4.95 8.43
N VAL A 13 10.23 -5.26 8.36
CA VAL A 13 9.62 -6.56 8.07
C VAL A 13 9.93 -7.63 9.11
N ALA A 14 8.88 -8.18 9.69
CA ALA A 14 8.99 -9.38 10.52
C ALA A 14 7.95 -10.42 10.12
N GLU A 15 8.36 -11.68 10.14
CA GLU A 15 7.44 -12.81 10.17
C GLU A 15 6.87 -12.95 11.58
N VAL A 16 5.57 -13.20 11.66
CA VAL A 16 4.85 -13.36 12.92
C VAL A 16 4.31 -14.76 13.04
N THR A 17 4.60 -15.41 14.15
CA THR A 17 3.95 -16.66 14.54
C THR A 17 3.13 -16.45 15.81
N GLY A 18 1.97 -17.11 15.89
CA GLY A 18 1.04 -16.94 17.01
C GLY A 18 -0.34 -17.53 16.71
N PRO A 19 -1.37 -17.10 17.44
CA PRO A 19 -2.74 -17.55 17.19
C PRO A 19 -3.23 -17.06 15.81
N ARG A 20 -4.31 -17.68 15.33
CA ARG A 20 -5.03 -17.20 14.15
C ARG A 20 -5.56 -15.79 14.42
N LEU A 21 -5.39 -14.89 13.45
CA LEU A 21 -5.78 -13.49 13.62
C LEU A 21 -7.29 -13.30 13.79
N GLN A 22 -8.10 -14.21 13.22
CA GLN A 22 -9.55 -14.26 13.45
C GLN A 22 -9.89 -14.37 14.95
N ASP A 23 -9.05 -15.08 15.74
CA ASP A 23 -9.26 -15.37 17.16
C ASP A 23 -8.60 -14.30 18.07
N VAL A 24 -8.00 -13.26 17.50
CA VAL A 24 -7.35 -12.19 18.27
C VAL A 24 -8.36 -11.08 18.59
N HIS A 25 -8.93 -11.14 19.79
CA HIS A 25 -9.91 -10.16 20.28
C HIS A 25 -9.40 -9.32 21.44
N GLU A 26 -8.41 -9.82 22.18
CA GLU A 26 -7.89 -9.15 23.37
C GLU A 26 -7.20 -7.81 23.02
N PRO A 27 -7.58 -6.69 23.66
CA PRO A 27 -6.98 -5.38 23.40
C PRO A 27 -5.46 -5.37 23.58
N ALA A 28 -4.93 -6.14 24.54
CA ALA A 28 -3.50 -6.24 24.78
C ALA A 28 -2.75 -6.92 23.63
N ASP A 29 -3.34 -7.93 22.99
CA ASP A 29 -2.77 -8.60 21.82
C ASP A 29 -2.77 -7.67 20.60
N LEU A 30 -3.88 -6.98 20.36
CA LEU A 30 -3.97 -5.97 19.29
C LEU A 30 -2.98 -4.82 19.51
N ALA A 31 -2.82 -4.34 20.73
CA ALA A 31 -1.83 -3.31 21.08
C ALA A 31 -0.40 -3.81 20.82
N ARG A 32 -0.11 -5.07 21.11
CA ARG A 32 1.19 -5.69 20.83
C ARG A 32 1.48 -5.77 19.34
N LEU A 33 0.49 -6.14 18.52
CA LEU A 33 0.63 -6.16 17.07
C LEU A 33 0.84 -4.74 16.52
N ARG A 34 0.11 -3.73 17.03
CA ARG A 34 0.33 -2.32 16.65
C ARG A 34 1.71 -1.80 17.05
N ALA A 35 2.23 -2.21 18.22
CA ALA A 35 3.61 -1.89 18.62
C ALA A 35 4.65 -2.56 17.69
N ALA A 36 4.37 -3.79 17.24
CA ALA A 36 5.20 -4.44 16.23
C ALA A 36 5.14 -3.72 14.87
N MET A 37 3.97 -3.19 14.46
CA MET A 37 3.88 -2.34 13.26
C MET A 37 4.74 -1.07 13.38
N ASP A 38 4.80 -0.45 14.56
CA ASP A 38 5.68 0.71 14.79
C ASP A 38 7.16 0.35 14.61
N GLN A 39 7.54 -0.85 15.02
CA GLN A 39 8.92 -1.33 14.89
C GLN A 39 9.26 -1.76 13.47
N TYR A 40 8.42 -2.62 12.88
CA TYR A 40 8.73 -3.34 11.64
C TYR A 40 8.07 -2.76 10.40
N ALA A 41 7.02 -1.96 10.52
CA ALA A 41 6.20 -1.41 9.44
C ALA A 41 5.53 -2.42 8.51
N VAL A 42 6.05 -3.62 8.38
CA VAL A 42 5.47 -4.73 7.61
C VAL A 42 5.50 -6.01 8.47
N LEU A 43 4.36 -6.66 8.61
CA LEU A 43 4.23 -7.93 9.31
C LEU A 43 3.67 -8.98 8.35
N VAL A 44 4.29 -10.16 8.35
CA VAL A 44 3.97 -11.28 7.47
C VAL A 44 3.53 -12.47 8.31
N TRP A 45 2.40 -13.05 7.99
CA TRP A 45 1.94 -14.34 8.51
C TRP A 45 1.82 -15.34 7.39
N HIS A 46 2.25 -16.54 7.63
CA HIS A 46 1.94 -17.69 6.79
C HIS A 46 0.74 -18.46 7.38
N ASP A 47 0.04 -19.22 6.55
CA ASP A 47 -1.09 -20.07 6.97
C ASP A 47 -2.19 -19.33 7.75
N GLN A 48 -2.54 -18.12 7.30
CA GLN A 48 -3.65 -17.33 7.82
C GLN A 48 -4.79 -17.20 6.77
N PRO A 49 -5.49 -18.28 6.45
CA PRO A 49 -6.62 -18.19 5.53
C PRO A 49 -7.74 -17.38 6.17
N PHE A 50 -8.22 -16.36 5.47
CA PHE A 50 -9.35 -15.54 5.87
C PHE A 50 -10.55 -15.77 4.94
N ALA A 51 -11.77 -15.81 5.48
CA ALA A 51 -12.95 -15.45 4.70
C ALA A 51 -13.01 -13.93 4.51
N ASP A 52 -13.83 -13.45 3.58
CA ASP A 52 -13.87 -12.02 3.26
C ASP A 52 -14.42 -11.18 4.42
N ASP A 53 -15.45 -11.67 5.11
CA ASP A 53 -16.03 -11.10 6.32
C ASP A 53 -15.07 -11.15 7.51
N GLU A 54 -14.37 -12.25 7.72
CA GLU A 54 -13.34 -12.38 8.77
C GLU A 54 -12.22 -11.35 8.60
N GLN A 55 -11.78 -11.11 7.35
CA GLN A 55 -10.76 -10.11 7.06
C GLN A 55 -11.23 -8.69 7.35
N LEU A 56 -12.48 -8.37 7.00
CA LEU A 56 -13.09 -7.08 7.30
C LEU A 56 -13.21 -6.87 8.81
N ASP A 57 -13.70 -7.86 9.54
CA ASP A 57 -13.86 -7.82 11.01
C ASP A 57 -12.51 -7.66 11.70
N PHE A 58 -11.49 -8.41 11.28
CA PHE A 58 -10.15 -8.26 11.83
C PHE A 58 -9.57 -6.87 11.56
N ALA A 59 -9.66 -6.38 10.33
CA ALA A 59 -9.12 -5.07 9.96
C ALA A 59 -9.78 -3.94 10.77
N GLN A 60 -11.10 -4.01 10.94
CA GLN A 60 -11.86 -3.05 11.74
C GLN A 60 -11.50 -3.13 13.22
N ARG A 61 -11.35 -4.32 13.77
CA ARG A 61 -10.93 -4.56 15.15
C ARG A 61 -9.48 -4.13 15.40
N PHE A 62 -8.62 -4.29 14.38
CA PHE A 62 -7.22 -3.92 14.49
C PHE A 62 -7.01 -2.40 14.53
N ASP A 63 -7.72 -1.62 13.71
CA ASP A 63 -7.44 -0.17 13.58
C ASP A 63 -8.68 0.69 13.25
N GLY A 64 -9.88 0.20 13.44
CA GLY A 64 -11.10 1.02 13.40
C GLY A 64 -11.66 1.21 11.99
N VAL A 65 -11.66 2.45 11.44
CA VAL A 65 -12.43 2.79 10.25
C VAL A 65 -11.78 2.29 8.96
N LEU A 66 -12.57 1.57 8.15
CA LEU A 66 -12.11 1.05 6.87
C LEU A 66 -12.30 2.08 5.74
N HIS A 67 -11.34 2.09 4.82
CA HIS A 67 -11.42 2.86 3.59
C HIS A 67 -12.39 2.20 2.61
N ALA A 68 -13.48 2.90 2.27
CA ALA A 68 -14.41 2.48 1.22
C ALA A 68 -14.00 3.11 -0.12
N ARG A 69 -13.94 2.31 -1.18
CA ARG A 69 -13.48 2.73 -2.52
C ARG A 69 -14.49 3.53 -3.34
N THR A 70 -15.39 4.26 -2.71
CA THR A 70 -16.46 5.00 -3.41
C THR A 70 -15.95 5.96 -4.48
N SER A 71 -14.77 6.59 -4.26
CA SER A 71 -14.13 7.48 -5.24
C SER A 71 -13.54 6.73 -6.45
N LEU A 72 -13.26 5.43 -6.33
CA LEU A 72 -12.72 4.61 -7.40
C LEU A 72 -13.79 3.80 -8.15
N ALA A 73 -15.07 4.02 -7.87
CA ALA A 73 -16.19 3.41 -8.61
C ALA A 73 -16.15 3.69 -10.12
N VAL A 74 -15.44 4.74 -10.55
CA VAL A 74 -15.15 5.03 -11.96
C VAL A 74 -14.36 3.91 -12.66
N LEU A 75 -13.63 3.07 -11.89
CA LEU A 75 -12.85 1.93 -12.41
C LEU A 75 -13.65 0.61 -12.43
N GLY A 76 -14.94 0.65 -12.12
CA GLY A 76 -15.84 -0.51 -12.10
C GLY A 76 -16.21 -0.96 -10.68
N ARG A 77 -17.28 -1.74 -10.59
CA ARG A 77 -17.75 -2.32 -9.32
C ARG A 77 -16.82 -3.44 -8.86
N ASN A 78 -16.65 -3.52 -7.55
CA ASN A 78 -16.04 -4.65 -6.90
C ASN A 78 -16.96 -5.88 -7.00
N ARG A 79 -16.42 -7.04 -7.44
CA ARG A 79 -17.19 -8.29 -7.57
C ARG A 79 -17.66 -8.89 -6.24
N PHE A 80 -17.19 -8.39 -5.09
CA PHE A 80 -17.56 -8.87 -3.74
C PHE A 80 -18.72 -8.10 -3.11
N GLY A 81 -19.22 -7.03 -3.73
CA GLY A 81 -20.34 -6.24 -3.22
C GLY A 81 -20.02 -5.44 -1.94
N ASN A 82 -18.75 -5.36 -1.53
CA ASN A 82 -18.31 -4.58 -0.37
C ASN A 82 -17.16 -3.65 -0.75
N ASP A 83 -17.39 -2.34 -0.66
CA ASP A 83 -16.42 -1.31 -1.06
C ASP A 83 -15.18 -1.21 -0.16
N ALA A 84 -15.24 -1.78 1.05
CA ALA A 84 -14.09 -1.84 1.96
C ALA A 84 -13.16 -3.03 1.65
N LEU A 85 -13.59 -3.99 0.81
CA LEU A 85 -12.78 -5.11 0.36
C LEU A 85 -12.31 -4.88 -1.07
N THR A 86 -11.06 -4.60 -1.27
CA THR A 86 -10.46 -4.38 -2.59
C THR A 86 -10.07 -5.69 -3.25
N ASP A 87 -10.55 -5.89 -4.49
CA ASP A 87 -10.09 -6.98 -5.37
C ASP A 87 -8.72 -6.63 -5.96
N VAL A 88 -7.69 -7.37 -5.55
CA VAL A 88 -6.33 -7.27 -6.09
C VAL A 88 -6.06 -8.53 -6.90
N SER A 89 -6.69 -8.63 -8.07
CA SER A 89 -6.64 -9.81 -8.92
C SER A 89 -6.52 -9.43 -10.40
N ASN A 90 -6.19 -10.43 -11.22
CA ASN A 90 -6.24 -10.35 -12.67
C ASN A 90 -7.40 -11.14 -13.28
N VAL A 91 -8.47 -11.36 -12.50
CA VAL A 91 -9.67 -12.09 -12.97
C VAL A 91 -10.91 -11.20 -13.00
N ASP A 92 -11.82 -11.51 -13.89
CA ASP A 92 -13.10 -10.83 -14.04
C ASP A 92 -14.16 -11.33 -13.04
N GLU A 93 -15.42 -10.93 -13.23
CA GLU A 93 -16.56 -11.31 -12.40
C GLU A 93 -16.95 -12.78 -12.53
N HIS A 94 -16.55 -13.45 -13.62
CA HIS A 94 -16.78 -14.88 -13.86
C HIS A 94 -15.62 -15.74 -13.34
N GLY A 95 -14.51 -15.12 -12.93
CA GLY A 95 -13.31 -15.79 -12.47
C GLY A 95 -12.32 -16.14 -13.58
N ASP A 96 -12.56 -15.66 -14.80
CA ASP A 96 -11.65 -15.83 -15.93
C ASP A 96 -10.58 -14.72 -15.96
N ILE A 97 -9.41 -15.01 -16.54
CA ILE A 97 -8.35 -14.01 -16.67
C ILE A 97 -8.86 -12.85 -17.53
N MET A 98 -8.75 -11.62 -17.04
CA MET A 98 -9.19 -10.41 -17.72
C MET A 98 -8.55 -10.27 -19.10
N ALA A 99 -9.33 -9.81 -20.09
CA ALA A 99 -8.83 -9.47 -21.41
C ALA A 99 -7.70 -8.41 -21.35
N ALA A 100 -6.84 -8.38 -22.37
CA ALA A 100 -5.67 -7.49 -22.38
C ALA A 100 -6.05 -6.00 -22.32
N ASP A 101 -7.21 -5.63 -22.86
CA ASP A 101 -7.79 -4.28 -22.93
C ASP A 101 -8.83 -4.01 -21.84
N ASP A 102 -9.09 -4.94 -20.92
CA ASP A 102 -9.98 -4.69 -19.78
C ASP A 102 -9.48 -3.48 -18.99
N ARG A 103 -10.36 -2.49 -18.81
CA ARG A 103 -10.02 -1.22 -18.15
C ARG A 103 -9.50 -1.40 -16.71
N ARG A 104 -10.01 -2.41 -15.98
CA ARG A 104 -9.54 -2.74 -14.61
C ARG A 104 -8.12 -3.28 -14.65
N ARG A 105 -7.82 -4.17 -15.61
CA ARG A 105 -6.49 -4.71 -15.82
C ARG A 105 -5.50 -3.60 -16.18
N VAL A 106 -5.84 -2.75 -17.16
CA VAL A 106 -4.98 -1.62 -17.57
C VAL A 106 -4.71 -0.68 -16.40
N SER A 107 -5.74 -0.36 -15.59
CA SER A 107 -5.57 0.45 -14.39
C SER A 107 -4.67 -0.24 -13.34
N SER A 108 -4.79 -1.56 -13.19
CA SER A 108 -4.02 -2.33 -12.20
C SER A 108 -2.52 -2.41 -12.50
N VAL A 109 -2.11 -2.20 -13.76
CA VAL A 109 -0.69 -2.13 -14.15
C VAL A 109 0.05 -1.04 -13.35
N SER A 110 -0.64 0.03 -12.94
CA SER A 110 -0.06 1.08 -12.10
C SER A 110 0.42 0.59 -10.72
N ASN A 111 -0.06 -0.56 -10.23
CA ASN A 111 0.44 -1.17 -9.00
C ASN A 111 1.90 -1.67 -9.15
N ARG A 112 2.44 -1.69 -10.36
CA ARG A 112 3.87 -1.95 -10.63
C ARG A 112 4.76 -0.73 -10.37
N LEU A 113 4.18 0.46 -10.23
CA LEU A 113 4.89 1.66 -9.78
C LEU A 113 4.97 1.65 -8.25
N TRP A 114 6.06 2.19 -7.70
CA TRP A 114 6.18 2.41 -6.27
C TRP A 114 5.12 3.38 -5.77
N HIS A 115 4.31 2.96 -4.82
CA HIS A 115 3.20 3.75 -4.31
C HIS A 115 2.89 3.47 -2.84
N THR A 116 2.13 4.37 -2.28
CA THR A 116 1.49 4.27 -0.97
C THR A 116 -0.02 4.22 -1.21
N ASP A 117 -0.71 3.29 -0.57
CA ASP A 117 -2.16 3.15 -0.72
C ASP A 117 -2.92 4.34 -0.16
N ALA A 118 -3.97 4.75 -0.88
CA ALA A 118 -4.93 5.77 -0.45
C ALA A 118 -4.30 7.12 -0.03
N SER A 119 -3.07 7.44 -0.49
CA SER A 119 -2.45 8.74 -0.25
C SER A 119 -3.12 9.90 -1.00
N PHE A 120 -3.99 9.59 -1.94
CA PHE A 120 -4.72 10.53 -2.80
C PHE A 120 -6.11 10.89 -2.27
N VAL A 121 -6.45 10.51 -1.03
CA VAL A 121 -7.68 10.86 -0.32
C VAL A 121 -7.34 11.43 1.06
N ASP A 122 -8.34 12.10 1.69
CA ASP A 122 -8.27 12.63 3.05
C ASP A 122 -9.51 12.15 3.84
N PRO A 123 -9.32 11.45 4.96
CA PRO A 123 -8.05 10.98 5.54
C PRO A 123 -7.38 9.88 4.68
N PRO A 124 -6.04 9.82 4.68
CA PRO A 124 -5.30 8.83 3.89
C PRO A 124 -5.34 7.43 4.51
N GLY A 125 -4.82 6.43 3.80
CA GLY A 125 -4.69 5.07 4.33
C GLY A 125 -3.63 4.96 5.41
N ARG A 126 -3.94 4.20 6.48
CA ARG A 126 -2.98 3.85 7.54
C ARG A 126 -2.40 2.47 7.31
N TYR A 127 -3.14 1.43 7.60
CA TYR A 127 -2.70 0.05 7.40
C TYR A 127 -3.43 -0.58 6.22
N SER A 128 -2.68 -1.18 5.31
CA SER A 128 -3.24 -2.09 4.33
C SER A 128 -2.95 -3.53 4.74
N MET A 129 -3.90 -4.40 4.51
CA MET A 129 -3.87 -5.81 4.87
C MET A 129 -4.25 -6.62 3.64
N LEU A 130 -3.37 -7.52 3.21
CA LEU A 130 -3.53 -8.28 1.98
C LEU A 130 -3.49 -9.79 2.28
N SER A 131 -4.54 -10.51 1.91
CA SER A 131 -4.61 -11.97 2.03
C SER A 131 -4.50 -12.66 0.68
N ALA A 132 -3.69 -13.71 0.59
CA ALA A 132 -3.43 -14.46 -0.62
C ALA A 132 -4.43 -15.62 -0.78
N ARG A 133 -5.24 -15.58 -1.85
CA ARG A 133 -6.28 -16.60 -2.15
C ARG A 133 -5.84 -17.55 -3.25
N VAL A 134 -5.31 -17.01 -4.35
CA VAL A 134 -4.74 -17.78 -5.47
C VAL A 134 -3.42 -17.15 -5.84
N ILE A 135 -2.36 -17.94 -5.83
CA ILE A 135 -1.01 -17.52 -6.19
C ILE A 135 -0.54 -18.32 -7.40
N PRO A 136 0.03 -17.67 -8.41
CA PRO A 136 0.54 -18.34 -9.59
C PRO A 136 1.75 -19.24 -9.28
N PRO A 137 2.03 -20.26 -10.10
CA PRO A 137 3.19 -21.14 -9.91
C PRO A 137 4.52 -20.47 -10.31
N VAL A 138 4.49 -19.19 -10.63
CA VAL A 138 5.64 -18.34 -10.97
C VAL A 138 5.73 -17.19 -9.97
N ARG A 139 6.92 -16.63 -9.77
CA ARG A 139 7.10 -15.50 -8.84
C ARG A 139 6.22 -14.30 -9.26
N ALA A 140 5.48 -13.78 -8.30
CA ALA A 140 4.60 -12.62 -8.43
C ALA A 140 4.66 -11.77 -7.15
N ASP A 141 5.89 -11.43 -6.77
CA ASP A 141 6.22 -10.80 -5.49
C ASP A 141 5.58 -9.43 -5.32
N THR A 142 5.46 -9.02 -4.06
CA THR A 142 5.26 -7.61 -3.70
C THR A 142 6.55 -7.11 -3.03
N GLU A 143 7.09 -6.02 -3.54
CA GLU A 143 8.22 -5.32 -2.92
C GLU A 143 7.71 -4.22 -2.00
N PHE A 144 8.33 -4.08 -0.83
CA PHE A 144 8.11 -3.03 0.16
C PHE A 144 9.40 -2.24 0.34
N ALA A 145 9.30 -0.92 0.56
CA ALA A 145 10.44 -0.05 0.84
C ALA A 145 10.22 0.72 2.14
N ASP A 146 11.23 0.74 3.02
CA ASP A 146 11.17 1.46 4.31
C ASP A 146 11.48 2.95 4.15
N MET A 147 10.45 3.76 4.21
CA MET A 147 10.56 5.21 4.09
C MET A 147 11.20 5.89 5.30
N ARG A 148 11.26 5.20 6.44
CA ARG A 148 11.95 5.67 7.67
C ARG A 148 13.46 5.55 7.50
N ALA A 149 13.94 4.37 7.09
CA ALA A 149 15.35 4.15 6.81
C ALA A 149 15.85 5.02 5.65
N ALA A 150 15.01 5.20 4.62
CA ALA A 150 15.32 6.09 3.51
C ALA A 150 15.46 7.56 3.97
N TRP A 151 14.59 8.04 4.86
CA TRP A 151 14.72 9.36 5.47
C TRP A 151 16.00 9.49 6.28
N ASP A 152 16.31 8.51 7.14
CA ASP A 152 17.49 8.51 8.02
C ASP A 152 18.80 8.52 7.20
N ALA A 153 18.79 7.99 5.98
CA ALA A 153 19.94 7.94 5.08
C ALA A 153 20.13 9.19 4.18
N LEU A 154 19.20 10.14 4.19
CA LEU A 154 19.39 11.43 3.50
C LEU A 154 20.44 12.27 4.24
N ASP A 155 21.18 13.09 3.49
CA ASP A 155 22.05 14.11 4.08
C ASP A 155 21.24 15.23 4.76
N ALA A 156 21.92 16.01 5.62
CA ALA A 156 21.26 17.06 6.43
C ALA A 156 20.68 18.19 5.57
N GLU A 157 21.33 18.53 4.46
CA GLU A 157 20.90 19.61 3.55
C GLU A 157 19.60 19.21 2.84
N THR A 158 19.56 18.01 2.28
CA THR A 158 18.36 17.44 1.64
C THR A 158 17.20 17.35 2.64
N ARG A 159 17.45 16.86 3.86
CA ARG A 159 16.39 16.79 4.89
C ARG A 159 15.83 18.18 5.24
N ALA A 160 16.70 19.18 5.43
CA ALA A 160 16.27 20.54 5.71
C ALA A 160 15.46 21.16 4.55
N GLN A 161 15.84 20.84 3.32
CA GLN A 161 15.12 21.31 2.12
C GLN A 161 13.69 20.77 2.05
N ILE A 162 13.48 19.46 2.37
CA ILE A 162 12.22 18.78 2.07
C ILE A 162 11.26 18.65 3.26
N GLU A 163 11.72 18.85 4.50
CA GLU A 163 10.93 18.55 5.69
C GLU A 163 9.61 19.34 5.83
N HIS A 164 9.51 20.49 5.15
CA HIS A 164 8.33 21.37 5.16
C HIS A 164 7.53 21.31 3.85
N LEU A 165 8.01 20.56 2.86
CA LEU A 165 7.35 20.50 1.57
C LEU A 165 6.07 19.66 1.61
N HIS A 166 5.17 19.99 0.69
CA HIS A 166 3.93 19.26 0.46
C HIS A 166 3.85 18.82 -0.99
N ALA A 167 3.34 17.65 -1.23
CA ALA A 167 3.10 17.13 -2.57
C ALA A 167 1.59 16.93 -2.82
N HIS A 168 1.14 17.19 -4.03
CA HIS A 168 -0.22 16.90 -4.46
C HIS A 168 -0.28 15.45 -4.97
N HIS A 169 -1.08 14.60 -4.32
CA HIS A 169 -1.30 13.20 -4.66
C HIS A 169 -2.60 13.03 -5.42
N SER A 170 -2.53 12.44 -6.62
CA SER A 170 -3.68 12.16 -7.48
C SER A 170 -3.56 10.79 -8.13
N ILE A 171 -4.60 9.97 -7.97
CA ILE A 171 -4.65 8.66 -8.62
C ILE A 171 -4.76 8.80 -10.13
N ALA A 172 -5.49 9.82 -10.62
CA ALA A 172 -5.59 10.11 -12.05
C ALA A 172 -4.21 10.37 -12.67
N TYR A 173 -3.37 11.15 -11.98
CA TYR A 173 -2.01 11.43 -12.45
C TYR A 173 -1.19 10.16 -12.70
N SER A 174 -1.14 9.26 -11.71
CA SER A 174 -0.33 8.03 -11.84
C SER A 174 -0.80 7.11 -12.97
N ARG A 175 -2.09 7.13 -13.31
CA ARG A 175 -2.65 6.37 -14.43
C ARG A 175 -2.40 7.08 -15.77
N GLN A 176 -2.52 8.40 -15.80
CA GLN A 176 -2.24 9.19 -17.01
C GLN A 176 -0.77 9.08 -17.44
N VAL A 177 0.18 9.02 -16.52
CA VAL A 177 1.60 8.75 -16.82
C VAL A 177 1.79 7.43 -17.59
N LEU A 178 0.90 6.45 -17.36
CA LEU A 178 0.89 5.16 -18.07
C LEU A 178 -0.02 5.15 -19.32
N GLY A 179 -0.54 6.31 -19.73
CA GLY A 179 -1.41 6.42 -20.90
C GLY A 179 -2.88 6.07 -20.66
N PHE A 180 -3.33 5.96 -19.38
CA PHE A 180 -4.74 5.78 -19.08
C PHE A 180 -5.48 7.13 -19.15
N GLU A 181 -6.58 7.17 -19.90
CA GLU A 181 -7.37 8.37 -20.08
C GLU A 181 -8.60 8.40 -19.19
N PHE A 182 -8.87 9.57 -18.61
CA PHE A 182 -10.07 9.87 -17.84
C PHE A 182 -10.82 11.02 -18.54
N ASP A 183 -12.14 10.95 -18.55
CA ASP A 183 -12.98 12.08 -18.93
C ASP A 183 -12.94 13.21 -17.87
N ALA A 184 -13.61 14.34 -18.15
CA ALA A 184 -13.61 15.49 -17.25
C ALA A 184 -14.27 15.18 -15.90
N ALA A 185 -15.41 14.46 -15.90
CA ALA A 185 -16.14 14.13 -14.68
C ALA A 185 -15.39 13.11 -13.82
N GLU A 186 -14.68 12.17 -14.44
CA GLU A 186 -13.79 11.23 -13.75
C GLU A 186 -12.60 11.97 -13.12
N ARG A 187 -11.97 12.91 -13.85
CA ARG A 187 -10.86 13.72 -13.32
C ARG A 187 -11.28 14.55 -12.11
N ASP A 188 -12.46 15.15 -12.13
CA ASP A 188 -12.98 15.94 -11.00
C ASP A 188 -13.16 15.07 -9.75
N LYS A 189 -13.67 13.83 -9.90
CA LYS A 189 -13.80 12.86 -8.81
C LYS A 189 -12.46 12.35 -8.29
N LEU A 190 -11.41 12.42 -9.10
CA LEU A 190 -10.07 11.92 -8.82
C LEU A 190 -9.06 13.07 -8.66
N ALA A 191 -9.54 14.26 -8.28
CA ALA A 191 -8.72 15.47 -8.17
C ALA A 191 -7.50 15.31 -7.25
N GLY A 192 -7.63 14.46 -6.23
CA GLY A 192 -6.56 14.18 -5.27
C GLY A 192 -6.49 15.20 -4.14
N VAL A 193 -5.45 15.08 -3.32
CA VAL A 193 -5.27 15.90 -2.10
C VAL A 193 -3.81 16.29 -1.92
N VAL A 194 -3.57 17.28 -1.08
CA VAL A 194 -2.22 17.70 -0.67
C VAL A 194 -1.82 16.92 0.58
N GLN A 195 -0.61 16.37 0.56
CA GLN A 195 -0.01 15.61 1.67
C GLN A 195 1.37 16.18 2.02
N PRO A 196 1.81 16.11 3.27
CA PRO A 196 3.19 16.44 3.62
C PRO A 196 4.15 15.45 2.95
N LEU A 197 5.31 15.95 2.50
CA LEU A 197 6.36 15.10 1.90
C LEU A 197 7.09 14.26 2.95
N VAL A 198 7.08 14.72 4.19
CA VAL A 198 7.67 14.02 5.35
C VAL A 198 6.62 13.93 6.46
N ARG A 199 6.38 12.72 6.97
CA ARG A 199 5.47 12.47 8.09
C ARG A 199 6.25 12.13 9.35
N THR A 200 5.76 12.60 10.49
CA THR A 200 6.21 12.16 11.81
C THR A 200 5.22 11.13 12.34
N LEU A 201 5.69 9.93 12.62
CA LEU A 201 4.85 8.85 13.15
C LEU A 201 4.51 9.14 14.62
N PRO A 202 3.21 9.29 14.99
CA PRO A 202 2.83 9.85 16.30
C PRO A 202 3.34 9.03 17.49
N ARG A 203 3.32 7.69 17.40
CA ARG A 203 3.70 6.81 18.52
C ARG A 203 5.21 6.67 18.74
N THR A 204 6.01 6.90 17.72
CA THR A 204 7.48 6.70 17.78
C THR A 204 8.28 7.98 17.66
N GLY A 205 7.67 9.05 17.16
CA GLY A 205 8.36 10.28 16.77
C GLY A 205 9.30 10.13 15.57
N ARG A 206 9.39 8.93 14.94
CA ARG A 206 10.22 8.72 13.76
C ARG A 206 9.66 9.47 12.56
N ARG A 207 10.55 10.02 11.77
CA ARG A 207 10.21 10.61 10.47
C ARG A 207 10.26 9.57 9.35
N ALA A 208 9.42 9.73 8.36
CA ALA A 208 9.35 8.92 7.15
C ALA A 208 9.07 9.80 5.94
N LEU A 209 9.68 9.49 4.80
CA LEU A 209 9.28 10.06 3.52
C LEU A 209 7.85 9.59 3.19
N TYR A 210 7.02 10.49 2.67
CA TYR A 210 5.66 10.15 2.24
C TYR A 210 5.51 10.33 0.74
N LEU A 211 5.95 9.30 0.01
CA LEU A 211 6.10 9.29 -1.44
C LEU A 211 5.13 8.31 -2.09
N ALA A 212 4.79 8.57 -3.34
CA ALA A 212 4.05 7.64 -4.19
C ALA A 212 4.15 8.06 -5.65
N SER A 213 3.97 7.13 -6.59
CA SER A 213 3.70 7.45 -8.00
C SER A 213 2.46 8.37 -8.20
N HIS A 214 1.62 8.50 -7.17
CA HIS A 214 0.49 9.44 -7.12
C HIS A 214 0.93 10.89 -6.91
N ALA A 215 2.13 11.16 -6.38
CA ALA A 215 2.64 12.51 -6.16
C ALA A 215 2.93 13.19 -7.52
N SER A 216 2.09 14.16 -7.87
CA SER A 216 2.07 14.77 -9.21
C SER A 216 2.96 15.99 -9.32
N ARG A 217 3.16 16.71 -8.23
CA ARG A 217 3.97 17.93 -8.12
C ARG A 217 4.24 18.29 -6.65
N ILE A 218 5.27 19.07 -6.40
CA ILE A 218 5.46 19.79 -5.13
C ILE A 218 4.59 21.06 -5.19
N VAL A 219 3.89 21.34 -4.10
CA VAL A 219 3.05 22.55 -3.98
C VAL A 219 3.94 23.78 -4.00
N GLU A 220 3.52 24.82 -4.72
CA GLU A 220 4.23 26.12 -4.88
C GLU A 220 5.55 26.06 -5.67
N TRP A 221 5.98 24.87 -6.13
CA TRP A 221 7.17 24.76 -6.97
C TRP A 221 6.80 24.70 -8.46
N PRO A 222 7.73 25.12 -9.37
CA PRO A 222 7.59 24.80 -10.79
C PRO A 222 7.44 23.31 -10.99
N VAL A 223 6.46 22.90 -11.81
CA VAL A 223 6.12 21.47 -11.97
C VAL A 223 7.32 20.63 -12.41
N PRO A 224 8.17 21.04 -13.35
CA PRO A 224 9.33 20.24 -13.76
C PRO A 224 10.31 19.97 -12.59
N GLU A 225 10.63 21.01 -11.82
CA GLU A 225 11.56 20.93 -10.69
C GLU A 225 11.01 20.02 -9.58
N GLY A 226 9.72 20.20 -9.21
CA GLY A 226 9.06 19.36 -8.22
C GLY A 226 8.99 17.89 -8.65
N ARG A 227 8.79 17.61 -9.94
CA ARG A 227 8.78 16.24 -10.48
C ARG A 227 10.16 15.59 -10.46
N LEU A 228 11.22 16.35 -10.75
CA LEU A 228 12.59 15.86 -10.66
C LEU A 228 12.92 15.50 -9.22
N LEU A 229 12.63 16.37 -8.25
CA LEU A 229 12.82 16.09 -6.84
C LEU A 229 12.06 14.82 -6.40
N LEU A 230 10.77 14.69 -6.76
CA LEU A 230 9.97 13.50 -6.40
C LEU A 230 10.56 12.21 -7.01
N ARG A 231 11.06 12.26 -8.25
CA ARG A 231 11.72 11.12 -8.88
C ARG A 231 13.00 10.76 -8.14
N ASP A 232 13.87 11.73 -7.88
CA ASP A 232 15.15 11.51 -7.22
C ASP A 232 14.96 10.95 -5.79
N LEU A 233 13.93 11.43 -5.06
CA LEU A 233 13.56 10.88 -3.75
C LEU A 233 13.02 9.45 -3.85
N ILE A 234 12.21 9.12 -4.86
CA ILE A 234 11.73 7.74 -5.06
C ILE A 234 12.91 6.82 -5.43
N GLU A 235 13.82 7.23 -6.30
CA GLU A 235 15.02 6.46 -6.64
C GLU A 235 15.90 6.21 -5.41
N HIS A 236 16.13 7.25 -4.59
CA HIS A 236 16.83 7.11 -3.32
C HIS A 236 16.13 6.13 -2.37
N ALA A 237 14.82 6.28 -2.17
CA ALA A 237 14.06 5.52 -1.19
C ALA A 237 13.80 4.05 -1.60
N THR A 238 14.08 3.69 -2.84
CA THR A 238 13.88 2.35 -3.39
C THR A 238 15.19 1.64 -3.75
N ARG A 239 16.30 2.09 -3.16
CA ARG A 239 17.58 1.37 -3.26
C ARG A 239 17.50 0.02 -2.54
N PRO A 240 18.28 -0.98 -2.99
CA PRO A 240 18.18 -2.36 -2.49
C PRO A 240 18.25 -2.51 -0.98
N GLU A 241 19.03 -1.66 -0.29
CA GLU A 241 19.19 -1.69 1.16
C GLU A 241 17.93 -1.32 1.95
N PHE A 242 16.93 -0.69 1.31
CA PHE A 242 15.64 -0.32 1.91
C PHE A 242 14.49 -1.21 1.45
N VAL A 243 14.75 -2.20 0.59
CA VAL A 243 13.70 -2.97 -0.09
C VAL A 243 13.69 -4.42 0.36
N TYR A 244 12.49 -4.90 0.71
CA TYR A 244 12.20 -6.31 0.95
C TYR A 244 11.20 -6.82 -0.10
N ALA A 245 11.45 -7.98 -0.69
CA ALA A 245 10.55 -8.66 -1.61
C ALA A 245 9.87 -9.84 -0.94
N HIS A 246 8.54 -9.78 -0.84
CA HIS A 246 7.71 -10.87 -0.32
C HIS A 246 7.30 -11.81 -1.45
N GLU A 247 7.74 -13.05 -1.38
CA GLU A 247 7.27 -14.14 -2.23
C GLU A 247 5.99 -14.72 -1.64
N TRP A 248 4.88 -14.63 -2.37
CA TRP A 248 3.57 -15.02 -1.90
C TRP A 248 3.34 -16.52 -1.93
N HIS A 249 2.71 -17.05 -0.87
CA HIS A 249 2.11 -18.38 -0.81
C HIS A 249 0.61 -18.27 -0.50
N VAL A 250 -0.16 -19.26 -0.93
CA VAL A 250 -1.59 -19.31 -0.58
C VAL A 250 -1.75 -19.37 0.94
N GLY A 251 -2.64 -18.52 1.48
CA GLY A 251 -2.83 -18.37 2.92
C GLY A 251 -1.91 -17.35 3.59
N ASP A 252 -0.99 -16.72 2.86
CA ASP A 252 -0.23 -15.60 3.42
C ASP A 252 -1.14 -14.42 3.72
N PHE A 253 -0.84 -13.74 4.83
CA PHE A 253 -1.45 -12.48 5.22
C PHE A 253 -0.36 -11.46 5.56
N VAL A 254 -0.41 -10.30 4.93
CA VAL A 254 0.59 -9.25 5.12
C VAL A 254 -0.09 -7.95 5.49
N ILE A 255 0.41 -7.30 6.55
CA ILE A 255 0.00 -5.94 6.96
C ILE A 255 1.18 -5.00 6.75
N TRP A 256 0.92 -3.81 6.17
CA TRP A 256 1.93 -2.75 6.09
C TRP A 256 1.37 -1.39 6.48
N ASP A 257 2.26 -0.52 7.00
CA ASP A 257 1.96 0.85 7.37
C ASP A 257 2.24 1.80 6.22
N ASN A 258 1.19 2.31 5.59
CA ASN A 258 1.26 3.23 4.46
C ASN A 258 1.91 4.58 4.80
N ARG A 259 1.99 4.93 6.09
CA ARG A 259 2.65 6.18 6.54
C ARG A 259 4.17 6.09 6.48
N SER A 260 4.70 4.87 6.44
CA SER A 260 6.13 4.59 6.56
C SER A 260 6.68 3.63 5.52
N THR A 261 5.86 3.17 4.57
CA THR A 261 6.29 2.28 3.49
C THR A 261 5.73 2.69 2.13
N MET A 262 6.50 2.47 1.07
CA MET A 262 5.97 2.28 -0.28
C MET A 262 5.98 0.80 -0.64
N HIS A 263 5.16 0.43 -1.61
CA HIS A 263 5.16 -0.93 -2.15
C HIS A 263 4.88 -0.95 -3.65
N ARG A 264 5.20 -2.07 -4.30
CA ARG A 264 4.84 -2.34 -5.69
C ARG A 264 4.68 -3.82 -5.96
N ALA A 265 3.82 -4.17 -6.93
CA ALA A 265 3.75 -5.52 -7.46
C ALA A 265 4.85 -5.76 -8.50
N ARG A 266 5.51 -6.91 -8.44
CA ARG A 266 6.43 -7.34 -9.51
C ARG A 266 5.63 -7.91 -10.69
N PRO A 267 6.11 -7.69 -11.92
CA PRO A 267 5.50 -8.30 -13.10
C PRO A 267 5.57 -9.83 -13.04
N PHE A 268 4.52 -10.47 -13.52
CA PHE A 268 4.46 -11.90 -13.81
C PHE A 268 3.66 -12.10 -15.09
N ASP A 269 3.60 -13.31 -15.64
CA ASP A 269 2.74 -13.60 -16.79
C ASP A 269 1.26 -13.64 -16.37
N ASP A 270 0.67 -12.46 -16.27
CA ASP A 270 -0.71 -12.22 -15.85
C ASP A 270 -1.77 -12.60 -16.90
N ARG A 271 -1.31 -13.04 -18.07
CA ARG A 271 -2.18 -13.61 -19.13
C ARG A 271 -2.29 -15.12 -19.07
N ALA A 272 -1.28 -15.78 -18.52
CA ALA A 272 -1.24 -17.23 -18.40
C ALA A 272 -1.68 -17.74 -17.03
N HIS A 273 -1.52 -16.93 -15.98
CA HIS A 273 -1.68 -17.37 -14.60
C HIS A 273 -2.61 -16.47 -13.80
N ARG A 274 -3.53 -17.09 -13.05
CA ARG A 274 -4.41 -16.39 -12.09
C ARG A 274 -3.63 -15.98 -10.84
N ARG A 275 -3.94 -14.78 -10.35
CA ARG A 275 -3.49 -14.26 -9.06
C ARG A 275 -4.63 -13.54 -8.39
N GLU A 276 -5.01 -13.97 -7.19
CA GLU A 276 -6.12 -13.37 -6.45
C GLU A 276 -5.73 -13.09 -5.00
N LEU A 277 -5.77 -11.83 -4.62
CA LEU A 277 -5.62 -11.37 -3.24
C LEU A 277 -6.79 -10.47 -2.88
N ARG A 278 -7.03 -10.32 -1.58
CA ARG A 278 -8.04 -9.43 -1.01
C ARG A 278 -7.37 -8.41 -0.13
N ARG A 279 -7.68 -7.13 -0.33
CA ARG A 279 -7.11 -6.05 0.47
C ARG A 279 -8.19 -5.31 1.25
N THR A 280 -7.93 -5.06 2.53
CA THR A 280 -8.59 -4.04 3.34
C THR A 280 -7.58 -2.94 3.66
N THR A 281 -8.06 -1.70 3.83
CA THR A 281 -7.21 -0.57 4.21
C THR A 281 -7.94 0.21 5.29
N THR A 282 -7.27 0.54 6.41
CA THR A 282 -7.81 1.41 7.45
C THR A 282 -7.46 2.87 7.17
N LEU A 283 -8.24 3.81 7.71
CA LEU A 283 -7.99 5.25 7.55
C LEU A 283 -7.12 5.80 8.68
N ASP A 284 -6.25 6.75 8.35
CA ASP A 284 -5.37 7.48 9.30
C ASP A 284 -6.13 8.69 9.85
N ILE A 285 -6.94 8.45 10.89
CA ILE A 285 -7.88 9.41 11.47
C ILE A 285 -7.46 9.96 12.84
N ASP A 286 -6.24 9.66 13.32
CA ASP A 286 -5.70 10.18 14.59
C ASP A 286 -4.95 11.49 14.40
#